data_8b13b741b2ecd09067978b357112aa96
#
_entry.id   8b13b741b2ecd09067978b357112aa96
#
_cell.length_a   1.000
_cell.length_b   1.000
_cell.length_c   1.000
_cell.angle_alpha   90.00
_cell.angle_beta   90.00
_cell.angle_gamma   90.00
#
_symmetry.space_group_name_H-M   'P 1'
#
loop_
_entity.id
_entity.type
_entity.pdbx_description
1 polymer ?
#
loop_
_entity_poly.entity_id
_entity_poly.type
_entity_poly.pdbx_seq_one_letter_code
_entity_poly.pdbx_strand_id
1 'polypeptide(L)'
;MALEIYAVKDSITLRDTQLDPRLAQAKFFTSAPTLAHCPPECGPEIGFCGRSNAGKSSALNTLTGQKSLARVSKTPGRTQLINFFEVPHTGGFLVDLPGYGFAKVPDAIKKQWQQHLGKFLAERRTLTGLVLLMDVRHPMTTLDEQMLSFADHRDMHTLLLLTKSDKLSRNQAAKARLTVQKRRPQSLVLNFSSFDKTGIIEASAWINHHMDGSEQ
;
A
#
# COMPACT_ATOMS: atom_id res chain seq x y z
N MET A 1 3.74 14.56 -16.28
CA MET A 1 3.53 13.82 -15.01
C MET A 1 4.19 12.43 -14.98
N ALA A 2 4.00 11.53 -15.94
CA ALA A 2 4.74 10.25 -15.95
C ALA A 2 6.26 10.39 -16.18
N LEU A 3 6.71 11.48 -16.79
CA LEU A 3 8.13 11.79 -17.05
C LEU A 3 8.88 12.33 -15.81
N GLU A 4 8.20 12.98 -14.87
CA GLU A 4 8.85 13.50 -13.64
C GLU A 4 9.19 12.40 -12.64
N ILE A 5 8.38 11.33 -12.58
CA ILE A 5 8.70 10.15 -11.74
C ILE A 5 9.93 9.39 -12.30
N TYR A 6 10.19 9.48 -13.61
CA TYR A 6 11.42 8.97 -14.22
C TYR A 6 12.64 9.84 -13.92
N ALA A 7 12.47 11.14 -13.74
CA ALA A 7 13.57 12.07 -13.37
C ALA A 7 14.08 11.84 -11.93
N VAL A 8 13.23 11.32 -11.03
CA VAL A 8 13.66 10.90 -9.69
C VAL A 8 14.61 9.69 -9.74
N LYS A 9 14.59 8.88 -10.82
CA LYS A 9 15.53 7.76 -10.98
C LYS A 9 16.97 8.16 -11.16
N ASP A 10 17.24 9.31 -11.78
CA ASP A 10 18.61 9.76 -12.09
C ASP A 10 19.26 10.55 -10.94
N SER A 11 18.47 10.99 -9.94
CA SER A 11 18.98 11.71 -8.77
C SER A 11 19.14 10.84 -7.52
N ILE A 12 18.61 9.62 -7.50
CA ILE A 12 18.82 8.67 -6.40
C ILE A 12 20.17 7.98 -6.64
N THR A 13 21.21 8.57 -6.12
CA THR A 13 22.53 7.92 -6.07
C THR A 13 22.39 6.64 -5.26
N LEU A 14 22.64 5.49 -5.89
CA LEU A 14 22.55 4.11 -5.36
C LEU A 14 23.48 3.83 -4.16
N ARG A 15 23.70 4.80 -3.28
CA ARG A 15 24.60 4.65 -2.11
C ARG A 15 23.90 4.36 -0.78
N ASP A 16 22.59 4.48 -0.71
CA ASP A 16 21.88 4.25 0.55
C ASP A 16 20.96 3.02 0.46
N THR A 17 21.49 1.87 0.85
CA THR A 17 20.74 0.68 1.25
C THR A 17 19.99 0.91 2.59
N GLN A 18 19.94 2.15 3.09
CA GLN A 18 19.28 2.50 4.33
C GLN A 18 17.79 2.73 4.10
N LEU A 19 17.00 2.12 4.97
CA LEU A 19 15.57 2.41 5.13
C LEU A 19 15.41 3.91 5.37
N ASP A 20 14.38 4.51 4.79
CA ASP A 20 14.09 5.93 5.03
C ASP A 20 13.86 6.16 6.54
N PRO A 21 14.64 7.07 7.16
CA PRO A 21 14.55 7.31 8.61
C PRO A 21 13.19 7.84 9.04
N ARG A 22 12.40 8.46 8.16
CA ARG A 22 11.06 8.96 8.44
C ARG A 22 10.08 7.81 8.61
N LEU A 23 10.08 6.86 7.68
CA LEU A 23 9.23 5.66 7.75
C LEU A 23 9.64 4.75 8.92
N ALA A 24 10.92 4.71 9.26
CA ALA A 24 11.42 3.94 10.39
C ALA A 24 10.89 4.45 11.75
N GLN A 25 10.44 5.69 11.83
CA GLN A 25 9.86 6.29 13.04
C GLN A 25 8.34 6.09 13.14
N ALA A 26 7.71 5.45 12.16
CA ALA A 26 6.27 5.21 12.18
C ALA A 26 5.84 4.49 13.48
N LYS A 27 4.74 4.95 14.08
CA LYS A 27 4.21 4.40 15.34
C LYS A 27 2.73 4.09 15.21
N PHE A 28 2.29 3.00 15.82
CA PHE A 28 0.87 2.72 15.92
C PHE A 28 0.17 3.87 16.67
N PHE A 29 -0.87 4.42 16.05
CA PHE A 29 -1.67 5.49 16.61
C PHE A 29 -3.01 4.96 17.12
N THR A 30 -3.84 4.39 16.23
CA THR A 30 -5.16 3.86 16.61
C THR A 30 -5.67 2.83 15.59
N SER A 31 -6.76 2.16 15.95
CA SER A 31 -7.53 1.29 15.08
C SER A 31 -8.99 1.74 15.02
N ALA A 32 -9.54 1.88 13.84
CA ALA A 32 -10.90 2.36 13.62
C ALA A 32 -11.78 1.28 12.94
N PRO A 33 -12.95 0.93 13.50
CA PRO A 33 -13.88 -0.01 12.88
C PRO A 33 -14.65 0.60 11.70
N THR A 34 -14.85 1.92 11.70
CA THR A 34 -15.57 2.66 10.65
C THR A 34 -14.94 4.03 10.45
N LEU A 35 -15.32 4.73 9.37
CA LEU A 35 -14.85 6.09 9.08
C LEU A 35 -15.07 7.07 10.24
N ALA A 36 -16.20 6.97 10.96
CA ALA A 36 -16.51 7.85 12.08
C ALA A 36 -15.57 7.70 13.29
N HIS A 37 -14.85 6.60 13.38
CA HIS A 37 -13.88 6.34 14.45
C HIS A 37 -12.43 6.64 14.03
N CYS A 38 -12.23 7.09 12.78
CA CYS A 38 -10.90 7.46 12.28
C CYS A 38 -10.40 8.73 13.00
N PRO A 39 -9.07 8.91 13.09
CA PRO A 39 -8.51 10.15 13.63
C PRO A 39 -8.92 11.36 12.77
N PRO A 40 -8.79 12.58 13.31
CA PRO A 40 -9.01 13.80 12.53
C PRO A 40 -8.19 13.83 11.24
N GLU A 41 -8.73 14.45 10.21
CA GLU A 41 -8.07 14.65 8.91
C GLU A 41 -7.05 15.80 9.00
N CYS A 42 -5.81 15.52 9.39
CA CYS A 42 -4.81 16.54 9.68
C CYS A 42 -3.55 16.49 8.80
N GLY A 43 -3.37 15.46 7.99
CA GLY A 43 -2.18 15.32 7.14
C GLY A 43 -2.37 14.26 6.07
N PRO A 44 -1.43 14.09 5.13
CA PRO A 44 -1.53 13.14 4.04
C PRO A 44 -1.58 11.70 4.56
N GLU A 45 -2.37 10.87 3.91
CA GLU A 45 -2.52 9.45 4.25
C GLU A 45 -2.21 8.57 3.06
N ILE A 46 -1.42 7.54 3.29
CA ILE A 46 -1.12 6.51 2.29
C ILE A 46 -1.77 5.19 2.72
N GLY A 47 -2.79 4.78 1.98
CA GLY A 47 -3.52 3.54 2.23
C GLY A 47 -2.79 2.31 1.70
N PHE A 48 -2.65 1.29 2.53
CA PHE A 48 -2.12 -0.02 2.12
C PHE A 48 -3.26 -1.01 2.02
N CYS A 49 -3.50 -1.53 0.84
CA CYS A 49 -4.54 -2.52 0.59
C CYS A 49 -4.02 -3.73 -0.18
N GLY A 50 -4.76 -4.81 -0.18
CA GLY A 50 -4.41 -6.02 -0.89
C GLY A 50 -5.23 -7.21 -0.42
N ARG A 51 -5.22 -8.28 -1.22
CA ARG A 51 -5.89 -9.52 -0.84
C ARG A 51 -5.30 -10.11 0.44
N SER A 52 -6.09 -10.88 1.14
CA SER A 52 -5.59 -11.70 2.24
C SER A 52 -4.36 -12.50 1.80
N ASN A 53 -3.30 -12.46 2.60
CA ASN A 53 -2.01 -13.08 2.32
C ASN A 53 -1.23 -12.49 1.11
N ALA A 54 -1.59 -11.33 0.61
CA ALA A 54 -0.79 -10.60 -0.38
C ALA A 54 0.54 -10.05 0.17
N GLY A 55 0.78 -10.15 1.48
CA GLY A 55 2.02 -9.71 2.11
C GLY A 55 1.98 -8.28 2.67
N LYS A 56 0.78 -7.70 2.87
CA LYS A 56 0.59 -6.31 3.31
C LYS A 56 1.32 -5.97 4.62
N SER A 57 1.08 -6.71 5.70
CA SER A 57 1.77 -6.46 6.99
C SER A 57 3.28 -6.69 6.89
N SER A 58 3.73 -7.65 6.07
CA SER A 58 5.16 -7.85 5.83
C SER A 58 5.78 -6.67 5.08
N ALA A 59 5.08 -6.12 4.09
CA ALA A 59 5.54 -4.95 3.36
C ALA A 59 5.62 -3.72 4.25
N LEU A 60 4.57 -3.42 5.05
CA LEU A 60 4.58 -2.34 6.03
C LEU A 60 5.76 -2.46 6.99
N ASN A 61 5.94 -3.64 7.59
CA ASN A 61 7.06 -3.89 8.50
C ASN A 61 8.43 -3.74 7.81
N THR A 62 8.52 -4.13 6.54
CA THR A 62 9.77 -4.01 5.77
C THR A 62 10.08 -2.56 5.42
N LEU A 63 9.09 -1.80 4.95
CA LEU A 63 9.23 -0.38 4.57
C LEU A 63 9.56 0.50 5.78
N THR A 64 9.06 0.14 6.96
CA THR A 64 9.36 0.84 8.21
C THR A 64 10.56 0.29 8.96
N GLY A 65 11.18 -0.80 8.50
CA GLY A 65 12.28 -1.45 9.22
C GLY A 65 11.89 -2.08 10.56
N GLN A 66 10.60 -2.16 10.86
CA GLN A 66 10.09 -2.63 12.15
C GLN A 66 9.52 -4.04 12.01
N LYS A 67 9.95 -4.97 12.88
CA LYS A 67 9.53 -6.39 12.79
C LYS A 67 8.06 -6.63 13.12
N SER A 68 7.39 -5.72 13.82
CA SER A 68 6.06 -5.94 14.39
C SER A 68 5.17 -4.70 14.44
N LEU A 69 5.41 -3.68 13.61
CA LEU A 69 4.55 -2.50 13.51
C LEU A 69 3.13 -2.93 13.09
N ALA A 70 3.02 -3.58 11.95
CA ALA A 70 1.78 -4.21 11.52
C ALA A 70 1.77 -5.69 11.92
N ARG A 71 0.73 -6.12 12.62
CA ARG A 71 0.61 -7.52 13.05
C ARG A 71 0.30 -8.43 11.86
N VAL A 72 1.12 -9.45 11.66
CA VAL A 72 0.85 -10.51 10.69
C VAL A 72 -0.19 -11.46 11.30
N SER A 73 -1.45 -11.32 10.95
CA SER A 73 -2.48 -12.26 11.39
C SER A 73 -2.47 -13.51 10.50
N LYS A 74 -2.33 -14.68 11.13
CA LYS A 74 -2.49 -15.98 10.46
C LYS A 74 -3.94 -16.44 10.43
N THR A 75 -4.84 -15.82 11.18
CA THR A 75 -6.24 -16.24 11.31
C THR A 75 -7.12 -15.34 10.44
N PRO A 76 -7.77 -15.90 9.38
CA PRO A 76 -8.74 -15.16 8.57
C PRO A 76 -9.93 -14.70 9.44
N GLY A 77 -10.37 -13.45 9.24
CA GLY A 77 -11.58 -12.92 9.89
C GLY A 77 -11.40 -12.29 11.27
N ARG A 78 -10.18 -12.24 11.82
CA ARG A 78 -9.90 -11.44 13.03
C ARG A 78 -9.69 -9.98 12.65
N THR A 79 -10.52 -9.14 13.20
CA THR A 79 -10.47 -7.68 13.25
C THR A 79 -10.24 -7.00 11.90
N GLN A 80 -11.32 -6.55 11.32
CA GLN A 80 -11.36 -5.80 10.06
C GLN A 80 -11.26 -4.29 10.37
N LEU A 81 -10.30 -3.91 11.23
CA LEU A 81 -10.06 -2.52 11.60
C LEU A 81 -9.13 -1.85 10.59
N ILE A 82 -9.36 -0.58 10.38
CA ILE A 82 -8.42 0.32 9.70
C ILE A 82 -7.40 0.73 10.74
N ASN A 83 -6.12 0.40 10.54
CA ASN A 83 -5.06 0.74 11.48
C ASN A 83 -4.27 1.93 10.96
N PHE A 84 -4.07 2.91 11.84
CA PHE A 84 -3.34 4.13 11.54
C PHE A 84 -1.98 4.08 12.23
N PHE A 85 -0.93 4.35 11.45
CA PHE A 85 0.44 4.49 11.92
C PHE A 85 0.91 5.90 11.60
N GLU A 86 1.11 6.70 12.64
CA GLU A 86 1.60 8.08 12.53
C GLU A 86 3.05 8.05 11.99
N VAL A 87 3.32 8.91 11.02
CA VAL A 87 4.68 9.18 10.53
C VAL A 87 5.10 10.55 11.05
N PRO A 88 6.00 10.59 12.05
CA PRO A 88 6.45 11.84 12.62
C PRO A 88 6.97 12.79 11.54
N HIS A 89 6.80 14.10 11.77
CA HIS A 89 7.20 15.22 10.91
C HIS A 89 6.36 15.43 9.64
N THR A 90 5.51 14.48 9.23
CA THR A 90 4.61 14.68 8.09
C THR A 90 3.21 15.11 8.52
N GLY A 91 2.87 14.88 9.79
CA GLY A 91 1.50 15.03 10.31
C GLY A 91 0.51 14.02 9.72
N GLY A 92 1.00 13.05 8.96
CA GLY A 92 0.21 12.08 8.20
C GLY A 92 0.32 10.64 8.72
N PHE A 93 -0.35 9.73 8.02
CA PHE A 93 -0.46 8.34 8.43
C PHE A 93 -0.16 7.36 7.30
N LEU A 94 0.51 6.26 7.63
CA LEU A 94 0.37 5.02 6.88
C LEU A 94 -0.89 4.32 7.39
N VAL A 95 -1.79 3.97 6.49
CA VAL A 95 -3.09 3.39 6.84
C VAL A 95 -3.16 1.95 6.38
N ASP A 96 -3.15 1.01 7.31
CA ASP A 96 -3.29 -0.42 7.03
C ASP A 96 -4.77 -0.75 6.86
N LEU A 97 -5.22 -0.82 5.63
CA LEU A 97 -6.59 -1.17 5.29
C LEU A 97 -6.80 -2.68 5.45
N PRO A 98 -8.00 -3.08 5.87
CA PRO A 98 -8.31 -4.49 5.98
C PRO A 98 -8.09 -5.23 4.65
N GLY A 99 -7.54 -6.45 4.72
CA GLY A 99 -7.36 -7.29 3.52
C GLY A 99 -8.71 -7.74 2.95
N TYR A 100 -8.82 -7.88 1.64
CA TYR A 100 -10.03 -8.36 0.97
C TYR A 100 -9.88 -9.80 0.44
N GLY A 101 -10.98 -10.40 -0.03
CA GLY A 101 -10.94 -11.73 -0.67
C GLY A 101 -10.80 -12.90 0.30
N PHE A 102 -11.31 -12.79 1.52
CA PHE A 102 -11.37 -13.91 2.45
C PHE A 102 -12.41 -14.96 2.00
N ALA A 103 -11.95 -16.16 1.68
CA ALA A 103 -12.81 -17.27 1.26
C ALA A 103 -13.73 -17.83 2.37
N LYS A 104 -13.39 -17.61 3.65
CA LYS A 104 -14.03 -18.23 4.81
C LYS A 104 -14.81 -17.27 5.70
N VAL A 105 -15.23 -16.12 5.19
CA VAL A 105 -16.02 -15.15 5.95
C VAL A 105 -17.46 -15.18 5.46
N PRO A 106 -18.49 -15.22 6.35
CA PRO A 106 -19.88 -15.14 5.95
C PRO A 106 -20.16 -13.92 5.05
N ASP A 107 -21.00 -14.09 4.03
CA ASP A 107 -21.25 -13.06 3.01
C ASP A 107 -21.81 -11.75 3.60
N ALA A 108 -22.60 -11.83 4.66
CA ALA A 108 -23.11 -10.65 5.37
C ALA A 108 -21.99 -9.79 5.95
N ILE A 109 -21.00 -10.41 6.60
CA ILE A 109 -19.84 -9.73 7.17
C ILE A 109 -18.96 -9.16 6.06
N LYS A 110 -18.79 -9.90 4.96
CA LYS A 110 -18.04 -9.47 3.79
C LYS A 110 -18.67 -8.24 3.13
N LYS A 111 -20.00 -8.23 3.00
CA LYS A 111 -20.74 -7.10 2.42
C LYS A 111 -20.65 -5.84 3.30
N GLN A 112 -20.84 -5.99 4.61
CA GLN A 112 -20.70 -4.89 5.56
C GLN A 112 -19.28 -4.29 5.53
N TRP A 113 -18.28 -5.16 5.48
CA TRP A 113 -16.89 -4.73 5.40
C TRP A 113 -16.57 -4.00 4.08
N GLN A 114 -17.06 -4.51 2.94
CA GLN A 114 -16.92 -3.83 1.66
C GLN A 114 -17.57 -2.44 1.67
N GLN A 115 -18.70 -2.29 2.35
CA GLN A 115 -19.36 -0.99 2.54
C GLN A 115 -18.50 -0.02 3.38
N HIS A 116 -17.93 -0.48 4.49
CA HIS A 116 -17.10 0.37 5.36
C HIS A 116 -15.80 0.79 4.67
N LEU A 117 -15.13 -0.15 3.96
CA LEU A 117 -13.92 0.17 3.20
C LEU A 117 -14.25 1.09 2.02
N GLY A 118 -15.32 0.80 1.28
CA GLY A 118 -15.77 1.65 0.17
C GLY A 118 -16.08 3.06 0.62
N LYS A 119 -16.77 3.21 1.77
CA LYS A 119 -17.04 4.53 2.37
C LYS A 119 -15.75 5.25 2.77
N PHE A 120 -14.82 4.55 3.44
CA PHE A 120 -13.51 5.12 3.78
C PHE A 120 -12.76 5.61 2.53
N LEU A 121 -12.65 4.77 1.51
CA LEU A 121 -11.97 5.13 0.26
C LEU A 121 -12.66 6.29 -0.48
N ALA A 122 -13.99 6.39 -0.40
CA ALA A 122 -14.76 7.43 -1.07
C ALA A 122 -14.71 8.78 -0.35
N GLU A 123 -14.76 8.79 0.97
CA GLU A 123 -15.01 10.00 1.77
C GLU A 123 -13.77 10.52 2.52
N ARG A 124 -12.72 9.71 2.75
CA ARG A 124 -11.51 10.14 3.47
C ARG A 124 -10.67 11.09 2.61
N ARG A 125 -10.70 12.39 2.92
CA ARG A 125 -10.11 13.46 2.09
C ARG A 125 -8.58 13.44 2.14
N THR A 126 -8.02 13.12 3.30
CA THR A 126 -6.56 13.06 3.54
C THR A 126 -5.89 11.85 2.89
N LEU A 127 -6.68 10.88 2.38
CA LEU A 127 -6.14 9.73 1.64
C LEU A 127 -5.70 10.16 0.24
N THR A 128 -4.42 10.45 0.07
CA THR A 128 -3.81 10.99 -1.15
C THR A 128 -3.20 9.92 -2.04
N GLY A 129 -2.85 8.76 -1.48
CA GLY A 129 -2.23 7.68 -2.23
C GLY A 129 -2.65 6.28 -1.76
N LEU A 130 -2.61 5.35 -2.69
CA LEU A 130 -2.95 3.95 -2.45
C LEU A 130 -1.83 3.02 -2.89
N VAL A 131 -1.30 2.25 -1.95
CA VAL A 131 -0.36 1.15 -2.21
C VAL A 131 -1.15 -0.16 -2.28
N LEU A 132 -1.26 -0.72 -3.49
CA LEU A 132 -1.95 -1.98 -3.73
C LEU A 132 -0.94 -3.13 -3.82
N LEU A 133 -1.06 -4.10 -2.92
CA LEU A 133 -0.19 -5.26 -2.84
C LEU A 133 -0.85 -6.47 -3.50
N MET A 134 -0.16 -7.02 -4.49
CA MET A 134 -0.59 -8.20 -5.26
C MET A 134 0.50 -9.26 -5.24
N ASP A 135 0.16 -10.52 -5.03
CA ASP A 135 1.12 -11.62 -5.23
C ASP A 135 1.55 -11.66 -6.70
N VAL A 136 2.85 -11.58 -6.97
CA VAL A 136 3.40 -11.51 -8.33
C VAL A 136 2.97 -12.67 -9.23
N ARG A 137 2.59 -13.81 -8.66
CA ARG A 137 2.14 -15.00 -9.38
C ARG A 137 0.71 -14.89 -9.90
N HIS A 138 -0.11 -14.04 -9.29
CA HIS A 138 -1.53 -13.85 -9.60
C HIS A 138 -1.96 -12.39 -9.43
N PRO A 139 -1.34 -11.44 -10.14
CA PRO A 139 -1.68 -10.04 -10.05
C PRO A 139 -2.97 -9.72 -10.82
N MET A 140 -3.56 -8.58 -10.54
CA MET A 140 -4.70 -8.02 -11.26
C MET A 140 -5.94 -8.93 -11.25
N THR A 141 -6.29 -9.44 -10.07
CA THR A 141 -7.56 -10.15 -9.89
C THR A 141 -8.73 -9.16 -9.95
N THR A 142 -9.94 -9.65 -10.16
CA THR A 142 -11.16 -8.80 -10.18
C THR A 142 -11.28 -7.90 -8.95
N LEU A 143 -10.88 -8.40 -7.77
CA LEU A 143 -10.89 -7.58 -6.54
C LEU A 143 -9.81 -6.49 -6.55
N ASP A 144 -8.65 -6.76 -7.13
CA ASP A 144 -7.59 -5.77 -7.30
C ASP A 144 -8.06 -4.66 -8.26
N GLU A 145 -8.73 -5.03 -9.34
CA GLU A 145 -9.30 -4.08 -10.30
C GLU A 145 -10.41 -3.21 -9.69
N GLN A 146 -11.26 -3.79 -8.83
CA GLN A 146 -12.26 -3.02 -8.09
C GLN A 146 -11.60 -1.97 -7.17
N MET A 147 -10.53 -2.34 -6.46
CA MET A 147 -9.79 -1.39 -5.62
C MET A 147 -9.16 -0.26 -6.44
N LEU A 148 -8.59 -0.58 -7.60
CA LEU A 148 -8.03 0.41 -8.52
C LEU A 148 -9.11 1.33 -9.11
N SER A 149 -10.31 0.81 -9.38
CA SER A 149 -11.44 1.63 -9.82
C SER A 149 -11.84 2.69 -8.78
N PHE A 150 -11.79 2.38 -7.48
CA PHE A 150 -11.99 3.40 -6.43
C PHE A 150 -10.91 4.48 -6.46
N ALA A 151 -9.65 4.08 -6.64
CA ALA A 151 -8.54 5.03 -6.73
C ALA A 151 -8.69 5.94 -7.96
N ASP A 152 -9.08 5.37 -9.12
CA ASP A 152 -9.31 6.12 -10.36
C ASP A 152 -10.44 7.16 -10.22
N HIS A 153 -11.56 6.81 -9.57
CA HIS A 153 -12.69 7.73 -9.36
C HIS A 153 -12.34 8.93 -8.49
N ARG A 154 -11.26 8.85 -7.75
CA ARG A 154 -10.79 9.91 -6.86
C ARG A 154 -9.47 10.54 -7.29
N ASP A 155 -8.99 10.22 -8.48
CA ASP A 155 -7.68 10.67 -8.99
C ASP A 155 -6.53 10.42 -8.01
N MET A 156 -6.63 9.34 -7.19
CA MET A 156 -5.59 9.00 -6.24
C MET A 156 -4.34 8.46 -6.94
N HIS A 157 -3.18 8.88 -6.45
CA HIS A 157 -1.92 8.28 -6.87
C HIS A 157 -1.85 6.81 -6.45
N THR A 158 -1.38 5.93 -7.34
CA THR A 158 -1.33 4.49 -7.06
C THR A 158 0.07 3.90 -7.24
N LEU A 159 0.51 3.15 -6.23
CA LEU A 159 1.70 2.32 -6.26
C LEU A 159 1.28 0.84 -6.23
N LEU A 160 1.66 0.07 -7.24
CA LEU A 160 1.36 -1.35 -7.34
C LEU A 160 2.59 -2.17 -6.97
N LEU A 161 2.55 -2.86 -5.83
CA LEU A 161 3.64 -3.72 -5.36
C LEU A 161 3.35 -5.18 -5.70
N LEU A 162 4.11 -5.74 -6.65
CA LEU A 162 4.07 -7.15 -6.99
C LEU A 162 4.92 -7.92 -5.97
N THR A 163 4.27 -8.33 -4.88
CA THR A 163 4.93 -8.95 -3.72
C THR A 163 5.39 -10.37 -3.99
N LYS A 164 6.30 -10.86 -3.12
CA LYS A 164 6.89 -12.21 -3.23
C LYS A 164 7.63 -12.43 -4.55
N SER A 165 8.23 -11.38 -5.09
CA SER A 165 9.00 -11.46 -6.35
C SER A 165 10.17 -12.43 -6.27
N ASP A 166 10.66 -12.71 -5.07
CA ASP A 166 11.66 -13.76 -4.77
C ASP A 166 11.20 -15.19 -5.12
N LYS A 167 9.90 -15.40 -5.33
CA LYS A 167 9.33 -16.72 -5.72
C LYS A 167 9.35 -16.97 -7.23
N LEU A 168 9.79 -16.00 -8.03
CA LEU A 168 9.93 -16.11 -9.47
C LEU A 168 11.36 -15.85 -9.91
N SER A 169 11.74 -16.36 -11.08
CA SER A 169 12.99 -15.94 -11.70
C SER A 169 12.93 -14.45 -12.09
N ARG A 170 14.08 -13.80 -12.22
CA ARG A 170 14.19 -12.38 -12.62
C ARG A 170 13.40 -12.07 -13.89
N ASN A 171 13.49 -12.95 -14.89
CA ASN A 171 12.79 -12.78 -16.16
C ASN A 171 11.27 -12.90 -16.00
N GLN A 172 10.79 -13.85 -15.19
CA GLN A 172 9.36 -14.01 -14.91
C GLN A 172 8.81 -12.83 -14.13
N ALA A 173 9.52 -12.36 -13.11
CA ALA A 173 9.12 -11.18 -12.32
C ALA A 173 9.11 -9.91 -13.19
N ALA A 174 10.11 -9.71 -14.06
CA ALA A 174 10.15 -8.60 -14.99
C ALA A 174 8.98 -8.64 -15.99
N LYS A 175 8.67 -9.82 -16.55
CA LYS A 175 7.52 -10.01 -17.45
C LYS A 175 6.19 -9.69 -16.75
N ALA A 176 5.99 -10.17 -15.53
CA ALA A 176 4.80 -9.88 -14.73
C ALA A 176 4.65 -8.37 -14.51
N ARG A 177 5.72 -7.69 -14.10
CA ARG A 177 5.73 -6.22 -13.90
C ARG A 177 5.37 -5.49 -15.19
N LEU A 178 5.98 -5.82 -16.30
CA LEU A 178 5.69 -5.18 -17.60
C LEU A 178 4.24 -5.41 -18.04
N THR A 179 3.67 -6.59 -17.78
CA THR A 179 2.27 -6.90 -18.09
C THR A 179 1.32 -6.02 -17.28
N VAL A 180 1.57 -5.87 -15.98
CA VAL A 180 0.76 -5.00 -15.11
C VAL A 180 0.95 -3.53 -15.49
N GLN A 181 2.19 -3.09 -15.76
CA GLN A 181 2.49 -1.71 -16.16
C GLN A 181 1.76 -1.30 -17.45
N LYS A 182 1.65 -2.21 -18.43
CA LYS A 182 0.88 -1.96 -19.67
C LYS A 182 -0.61 -1.79 -19.41
N ARG A 183 -1.18 -2.50 -18.42
CA ARG A 183 -2.60 -2.38 -18.03
C ARG A 183 -2.87 -1.12 -17.19
N ARG A 184 -1.84 -0.62 -16.49
CA ARG A 184 -1.93 0.51 -15.56
C ARG A 184 -0.79 1.50 -15.82
N PRO A 185 -0.79 2.19 -16.98
CA PRO A 185 0.31 3.11 -17.36
C PRO A 185 0.44 4.31 -16.42
N GLN A 186 -0.64 4.73 -15.77
CA GLN A 186 -0.67 5.84 -14.81
C GLN A 186 -0.13 5.48 -13.42
N SER A 187 0.01 4.19 -13.10
CA SER A 187 0.50 3.71 -11.79
C SER A 187 1.99 3.42 -11.85
N LEU A 188 2.70 3.61 -10.75
CA LEU A 188 4.05 3.04 -10.59
C LEU A 188 3.92 1.56 -10.22
N VAL A 189 4.53 0.66 -11.00
CA VAL A 189 4.52 -0.79 -10.76
C VAL A 189 5.92 -1.26 -10.40
N LEU A 190 6.07 -1.87 -9.22
CA LEU A 190 7.35 -2.38 -8.72
C LEU A 190 7.25 -3.87 -8.38
N ASN A 191 8.30 -4.62 -8.68
CA ASN A 191 8.52 -5.90 -8.03
C ASN A 191 8.93 -5.65 -6.58
N PHE A 192 8.38 -6.39 -5.64
CA PHE A 192 8.63 -6.19 -4.22
C PHE A 192 8.86 -7.52 -3.50
N SER A 193 9.86 -7.57 -2.64
CA SER A 193 10.10 -8.71 -1.75
C SER A 193 10.56 -8.25 -0.37
N SER A 194 9.81 -8.67 0.65
CA SER A 194 10.22 -8.48 2.04
C SER A 194 11.41 -9.36 2.43
N PHE A 195 11.70 -10.41 1.66
CA PHE A 195 12.77 -11.37 1.93
C PHE A 195 14.13 -10.85 1.46
N ASP A 196 14.27 -10.54 0.17
CA ASP A 196 15.51 -10.07 -0.45
C ASP A 196 15.62 -8.54 -0.60
N LYS A 197 14.62 -7.81 -0.08
CA LYS A 197 14.58 -6.35 -0.04
C LYS A 197 14.41 -5.67 -1.41
N THR A 198 14.01 -6.39 -2.44
CA THR A 198 13.72 -5.84 -3.76
C THR A 198 12.62 -4.78 -3.69
N GLY A 199 12.79 -3.63 -4.32
CA GLY A 199 11.79 -2.57 -4.51
C GLY A 199 11.51 -1.71 -3.29
N ILE A 200 12.28 -1.85 -2.19
CA ILE A 200 12.04 -1.09 -0.96
C ILE A 200 12.37 0.39 -1.16
N ILE A 201 13.50 0.71 -1.79
CA ILE A 201 13.98 2.09 -1.96
C ILE A 201 12.98 2.88 -2.80
N GLU A 202 12.60 2.32 -3.94
CA GLU A 202 11.66 2.97 -4.86
C GLU A 202 10.26 3.13 -4.23
N ALA A 203 9.80 2.12 -3.49
CA ALA A 203 8.53 2.18 -2.78
C ALA A 203 8.57 3.23 -1.66
N SER A 204 9.65 3.31 -0.88
CA SER A 204 9.83 4.32 0.17
C SER A 204 9.89 5.72 -0.41
N ALA A 205 10.61 5.91 -1.51
CA ALA A 205 10.70 7.20 -2.19
C ALA A 205 9.32 7.68 -2.69
N TRP A 206 8.53 6.79 -3.27
CA TRP A 206 7.17 7.09 -3.70
C TRP A 206 6.27 7.48 -2.51
N ILE A 207 6.31 6.72 -1.41
CA ILE A 207 5.52 7.00 -0.22
C ILE A 207 5.88 8.38 0.35
N ASN A 208 7.15 8.66 0.54
CA ASN A 208 7.61 9.94 1.09
C ASN A 208 7.21 11.12 0.22
N HIS A 209 7.38 11.01 -1.10
CA HIS A 209 6.96 12.06 -2.03
C HIS A 209 5.47 12.43 -1.86
N HIS A 210 4.59 11.42 -1.67
CA HIS A 210 3.17 11.66 -1.50
C HIS A 210 2.75 12.01 -0.06
N MET A 211 3.65 11.83 0.91
CA MET A 211 3.46 12.27 2.29
C MET A 211 4.01 13.67 2.55
N ASP A 212 4.94 14.17 1.73
CA ASP A 212 5.46 15.53 1.88
C ASP A 212 4.49 16.62 1.38
N GLY A 213 3.32 16.23 0.88
CA GLY A 213 2.33 17.11 0.28
C GLY A 213 2.92 17.71 -1.01
N SER A 214 2.49 17.25 -2.16
CA SER A 214 2.77 17.98 -3.40
C SER A 214 2.27 19.41 -3.19
N GLU A 215 3.16 20.39 -3.13
CA GLU A 215 2.77 21.79 -3.25
C GLU A 215 1.86 21.90 -4.47
N GLN A 216 0.60 22.24 -4.20
CA GLN A 216 -0.38 22.60 -5.24
C GLN A 216 -0.04 23.98 -5.79
#